data_1bb6f9b4415b9c32ef5b9021d2e38c35
#
_entry.id   1bb6f9b4415b9c32ef5b9021d2e38c35
#
_cell.length_a   1.000
_cell.length_b   1.000
_cell.length_c   1.000
_cell.angle_alpha   90.00
_cell.angle_beta   90.00
_cell.angle_gamma   90.00
#
_symmetry.space_group_name_H-M   'P 1'
#
loop_
_entity.id
_entity.type
_entity.pdbx_description
1 polymer ?
#
loop_
_entity_poly.entity_id
_entity_poly.type
_entity_poly.pdbx_seq_one_letter_code
_entity_poly.pdbx_strand_id
1 'polypeptide(L)'
;MNEPYYSDDHVTIYHGDCLELLPEMSDVGLVLTSPPYNLNGDGNKTGGKGKSWAALGDGYPSHADDMPHADYVEWQRAVLGGLWDTLTDAGAIFYNHKPRVGGDRVRLPLELVPDYMPVRQVVIWDRGSGFNRNQTFYVPTHEWVLLIAKPAFRTNTRSVDDVWRIPFEKGGEHPAPFPLSLATRAIGTTDAALILDPFMGSGTTLRAAKDLGRKAIGIELSERYCEIAAQRCAQEVLAL
;
A
#
# COMPACT_ATOMS: atom_id res chain seq x y z
N MET A 1 5.18 -18.66 -13.79
CA MET A 1 5.21 -18.05 -12.41
C MET A 1 6.41 -18.57 -11.65
N ASN A 2 7.10 -17.68 -10.94
CA ASN A 2 8.14 -18.08 -9.99
C ASN A 2 7.52 -18.94 -8.87
N GLU A 3 8.32 -19.82 -8.27
CA GLU A 3 7.88 -20.57 -7.09
C GLU A 3 7.56 -19.60 -5.95
N PRO A 4 6.40 -19.72 -5.27
CA PRO A 4 6.06 -18.83 -4.17
C PRO A 4 7.02 -19.04 -2.98
N TYR A 5 7.37 -17.95 -2.31
CA TYR A 5 8.13 -17.97 -1.07
C TYR A 5 7.35 -18.66 0.07
N TYR A 6 6.03 -18.43 0.11
CA TYR A 6 5.09 -19.05 1.05
C TYR A 6 3.74 -19.21 0.40
N SER A 7 3.02 -20.29 0.71
CA SER A 7 1.64 -20.47 0.29
C SER A 7 0.86 -21.31 1.29
N ASP A 8 -0.38 -20.89 1.58
CA ASP A 8 -1.40 -21.68 2.28
C ASP A 8 -2.75 -21.58 1.52
N ASP A 9 -3.85 -22.03 2.13
CA ASP A 9 -5.17 -22.02 1.50
C ASP A 9 -5.69 -20.62 1.15
N HIS A 10 -5.19 -19.58 1.82
CA HIS A 10 -5.64 -18.20 1.69
C HIS A 10 -4.57 -17.24 1.18
N VAL A 11 -3.31 -17.48 1.46
CA VAL A 11 -2.25 -16.51 1.23
C VAL A 11 -1.14 -17.11 0.37
N THR A 12 -0.71 -16.35 -0.65
CA THR A 12 0.48 -16.64 -1.44
C THR A 12 1.42 -15.44 -1.39
N ILE A 13 2.69 -15.67 -1.08
CA ILE A 13 3.73 -14.64 -1.01
C ILE A 13 4.78 -14.91 -2.08
N TYR A 14 5.14 -13.90 -2.85
CA TYR A 14 6.25 -13.92 -3.78
C TYR A 14 7.35 -12.98 -3.33
N HIS A 15 8.58 -13.47 -3.35
CA HIS A 15 9.77 -12.66 -3.16
C HIS A 15 10.27 -12.18 -4.54
N GLY A 16 10.28 -10.86 -4.77
CA GLY A 16 10.74 -10.29 -6.04
C GLY A 16 10.22 -8.88 -6.31
N ASP A 17 10.59 -8.36 -7.49
CA ASP A 17 10.09 -7.08 -7.96
C ASP A 17 8.67 -7.22 -8.51
N CYS A 18 7.78 -6.33 -8.07
CA CYS A 18 6.38 -6.36 -8.50
C CYS A 18 6.23 -6.14 -10.02
N LEU A 19 7.07 -5.31 -10.66
CA LEU A 19 7.02 -5.09 -12.11
C LEU A 19 7.37 -6.34 -12.91
N GLU A 20 8.20 -7.24 -12.37
CA GLU A 20 8.52 -8.51 -13.00
C GLU A 20 7.41 -9.55 -12.82
N LEU A 21 6.67 -9.51 -11.71
CA LEU A 21 5.68 -10.52 -11.33
C LEU A 21 4.25 -10.18 -11.76
N LEU A 22 3.91 -8.89 -11.83
CA LEU A 22 2.55 -8.44 -12.20
C LEU A 22 2.05 -8.97 -13.55
N PRO A 23 2.89 -9.10 -14.62
CA PRO A 23 2.43 -9.63 -15.91
C PRO A 23 1.89 -11.07 -15.88
N GLU A 24 2.20 -11.83 -14.85
CA GLU A 24 1.75 -13.21 -14.67
C GLU A 24 0.46 -13.32 -13.81
N MET A 25 -0.08 -12.20 -13.34
CA MET A 25 -1.24 -12.13 -12.44
C MET A 25 -2.50 -11.69 -13.16
N SER A 26 -3.64 -12.25 -12.74
CA SER A 26 -4.97 -11.91 -13.26
C SER A 26 -6.05 -12.12 -12.22
N ASP A 27 -7.27 -11.75 -12.56
CA ASP A 27 -8.48 -11.99 -11.78
C ASP A 27 -8.49 -11.32 -10.39
N VAL A 28 -7.69 -10.27 -10.21
CA VAL A 28 -7.62 -9.50 -8.98
C VAL A 28 -8.90 -8.67 -8.81
N GLY A 29 -9.62 -8.91 -7.72
CA GLY A 29 -10.82 -8.14 -7.38
C GLY A 29 -10.49 -6.82 -6.69
N LEU A 30 -9.45 -6.80 -5.87
CA LEU A 30 -9.00 -5.60 -5.16
C LEU A 30 -7.48 -5.58 -5.01
N VAL A 31 -6.86 -4.49 -5.40
CA VAL A 31 -5.52 -4.13 -4.96
C VAL A 31 -5.65 -3.20 -3.76
N LEU A 32 -5.02 -3.54 -2.63
CA LEU A 32 -4.87 -2.64 -1.48
C LEU A 32 -3.40 -2.52 -1.15
N THR A 33 -2.85 -1.32 -1.32
CA THR A 33 -1.40 -1.15 -1.22
C THR A 33 -0.98 0.23 -0.73
N SER A 34 0.22 0.27 -0.14
CA SER A 34 0.92 1.48 0.29
C SER A 34 2.37 1.41 -0.21
N PRO A 35 2.68 1.96 -1.39
CA PRO A 35 4.03 1.92 -1.95
C PRO A 35 5.00 2.77 -1.14
N PRO A 36 6.32 2.66 -1.35
CA PRO A 36 7.29 3.62 -0.84
C PRO A 36 6.96 5.05 -1.28
N TYR A 37 7.00 6.02 -0.32
CA TYR A 37 6.48 7.38 -0.56
C TYR A 37 7.51 8.38 -1.11
N ASN A 38 8.74 7.96 -1.34
CA ASN A 38 9.84 8.81 -1.80
C ASN A 38 10.05 10.04 -0.90
N LEU A 39 10.15 9.82 0.41
CA LEU A 39 10.17 10.88 1.42
C LEU A 39 11.46 11.71 1.42
N ASN A 40 12.56 11.17 0.93
CA ASN A 40 13.87 11.80 0.85
C ASN A 40 14.19 12.34 -0.54
N GLY A 41 13.30 12.13 -1.53
CA GLY A 41 13.47 12.62 -2.90
C GLY A 41 13.50 14.15 -2.99
N ASP A 42 14.18 14.68 -3.99
CA ASP A 42 14.35 16.13 -4.27
C ASP A 42 15.08 16.91 -3.15
N GLY A 43 15.92 16.26 -2.36
CA GLY A 43 16.69 16.92 -1.32
C GLY A 43 15.82 17.39 -0.13
N ASN A 44 14.59 16.97 -0.08
CA ASN A 44 13.65 17.31 0.98
C ASN A 44 13.97 16.51 2.25
N LYS A 45 15.02 16.90 2.97
CA LYS A 45 15.43 16.33 4.26
C LYS A 45 14.42 16.66 5.37
N THR A 46 13.13 16.45 5.14
CA THR A 46 12.07 16.63 6.15
C THR A 46 12.04 15.49 7.16
N GLY A 47 12.73 14.41 6.88
CA GLY A 47 13.06 13.41 7.90
C GLY A 47 14.21 13.96 8.74
N GLY A 48 13.98 14.26 10.02
CA GLY A 48 15.09 14.36 10.98
C GLY A 48 15.96 13.10 10.81
N LYS A 49 17.17 13.07 11.40
CA LYS A 49 18.09 11.91 11.42
C LYS A 49 17.40 10.63 12.02
N GLY A 50 16.18 10.35 11.57
CA GLY A 50 15.54 9.06 11.67
C GLY A 50 16.34 8.13 10.79
N LYS A 51 16.70 6.99 11.32
CA LYS A 51 17.40 5.92 10.65
C LYS A 51 16.84 5.80 9.23
N SER A 52 17.66 6.15 8.23
CA SER A 52 17.40 5.83 6.84
C SER A 52 16.90 4.38 6.77
N TRP A 53 15.97 4.07 5.89
CA TRP A 53 15.60 2.67 5.61
C TRP A 53 16.84 1.79 5.40
N ALA A 54 17.92 2.34 4.84
CA ALA A 54 19.25 1.73 4.76
C ALA A 54 19.87 1.41 6.13
N ALA A 55 19.44 2.05 7.22
CA ALA A 55 19.98 1.79 8.58
C ALA A 55 19.30 0.60 9.28
N LEU A 56 18.32 -0.04 8.67
CA LEU A 56 17.71 -1.29 9.14
C LEU A 56 18.48 -2.53 8.67
N GLY A 57 19.71 -2.36 8.18
CA GLY A 57 20.65 -3.45 7.97
C GLY A 57 20.59 -4.17 6.62
N ASP A 58 19.43 -4.24 5.99
CA ASP A 58 19.19 -4.81 4.67
C ASP A 58 18.29 -3.86 3.88
N GLY A 59 18.77 -2.60 3.71
CA GLY A 59 18.06 -1.58 2.96
C GLY A 59 17.66 -2.13 1.60
N TYR A 60 16.49 -1.76 1.11
CA TYR A 60 16.09 -2.01 -0.28
C TYR A 60 17.23 -1.54 -1.21
N PRO A 61 18.08 -2.44 -1.77
CA PRO A 61 19.24 -2.01 -2.54
C PRO A 61 18.83 -1.29 -3.83
N SER A 62 17.56 -1.41 -4.24
CA SER A 62 17.02 -0.90 -5.48
C SER A 62 16.01 0.25 -5.33
N HIS A 63 15.52 0.56 -4.13
CA HIS A 63 14.57 1.65 -3.89
C HIS A 63 15.00 2.48 -2.69
N ALA A 64 16.10 3.21 -2.86
CA ALA A 64 16.39 4.34 -1.99
C ALA A 64 15.18 5.28 -2.11
N ASP A 65 14.52 5.59 -0.98
CA ASP A 65 13.33 6.46 -0.87
C ASP A 65 13.72 7.94 -1.17
N ASP A 66 14.56 8.15 -2.19
CA ASP A 66 15.22 9.39 -2.59
C ASP A 66 15.32 9.59 -4.11
N MET A 67 14.44 8.93 -4.89
CA MET A 67 14.39 9.11 -6.34
C MET A 67 14.14 10.57 -6.72
N PRO A 68 14.69 11.08 -7.84
CA PRO A 68 14.21 12.29 -8.48
C PRO A 68 12.69 12.18 -8.71
N HIS A 69 11.95 13.29 -8.50
CA HIS A 69 10.49 13.22 -8.54
C HIS A 69 9.92 12.71 -9.87
N ALA A 70 10.53 13.10 -10.99
CA ALA A 70 10.08 12.65 -12.31
C ALA A 70 10.19 11.12 -12.46
N ASP A 71 11.32 10.55 -12.03
CA ASP A 71 11.58 9.11 -12.10
C ASP A 71 10.61 8.34 -11.15
N TYR A 72 10.34 8.92 -9.98
CA TYR A 72 9.37 8.36 -9.06
C TYR A 72 7.95 8.34 -9.63
N VAL A 73 7.53 9.41 -10.31
CA VAL A 73 6.22 9.47 -10.99
C VAL A 73 6.14 8.42 -12.10
N GLU A 74 7.19 8.29 -12.91
CA GLU A 74 7.23 7.31 -14.00
C GLU A 74 7.17 5.87 -13.46
N TRP A 75 7.97 5.56 -12.44
CA TRP A 75 7.94 4.25 -11.78
C TRP A 75 6.57 3.92 -11.19
N GLN A 76 5.95 4.85 -10.45
CA GLN A 76 4.62 4.63 -9.86
C GLN A 76 3.54 4.45 -10.94
N ARG A 77 3.62 5.19 -12.05
CA ARG A 77 2.72 5.03 -13.18
C ARG A 77 2.88 3.67 -13.86
N ALA A 78 4.11 3.17 -13.98
CA ALA A 78 4.36 1.82 -14.50
C ALA A 78 3.76 0.75 -13.57
N VAL A 79 3.95 0.86 -12.26
CA VAL A 79 3.36 -0.05 -11.27
C VAL A 79 1.83 -0.02 -11.33
N LEU A 80 1.22 1.18 -11.30
CA LEU A 80 -0.24 1.31 -11.40
C LEU A 80 -0.77 0.75 -12.71
N GLY A 81 -0.02 0.91 -13.83
CA GLY A 81 -0.34 0.30 -15.13
C GLY A 81 -0.42 -1.22 -15.03
N GLY A 82 0.64 -1.85 -14.51
CA GLY A 82 0.66 -3.30 -14.31
C GLY A 82 -0.48 -3.78 -13.40
N LEU A 83 -0.73 -3.08 -12.28
CA LEU A 83 -1.83 -3.40 -11.38
C LEU A 83 -3.21 -3.29 -12.04
N TRP A 84 -3.40 -2.27 -12.87
CA TRP A 84 -4.66 -2.08 -13.61
C TRP A 84 -4.95 -3.24 -14.57
N ASP A 85 -3.91 -3.80 -15.16
CA ASP A 85 -4.03 -4.92 -16.11
C ASP A 85 -4.36 -6.24 -15.40
N THR A 86 -4.02 -6.39 -14.11
CA THR A 86 -4.40 -7.58 -13.32
C THR A 86 -5.87 -7.62 -12.91
N LEU A 87 -6.56 -6.46 -12.93
CA LEU A 87 -7.91 -6.32 -12.38
C LEU A 87 -8.97 -7.02 -13.23
N THR A 88 -9.94 -7.62 -12.54
CA THR A 88 -11.23 -7.99 -13.15
C THR A 88 -11.99 -6.73 -13.63
N ASP A 89 -13.02 -6.91 -14.45
CA ASP A 89 -13.89 -5.82 -14.92
C ASP A 89 -14.61 -5.07 -13.80
N ALA A 90 -14.74 -5.68 -12.61
CA ALA A 90 -15.31 -5.10 -11.42
C ALA A 90 -14.23 -4.80 -10.34
N GLY A 91 -12.95 -4.84 -10.72
CA GLY A 91 -11.85 -4.64 -9.79
C GLY A 91 -11.56 -3.17 -9.47
N ALA A 92 -10.81 -2.95 -8.40
CA ALA A 92 -10.37 -1.63 -7.97
C ALA A 92 -8.96 -1.67 -7.36
N ILE A 93 -8.32 -0.51 -7.35
CA ILE A 93 -7.07 -0.24 -6.61
C ILE A 93 -7.40 0.77 -5.51
N PHE A 94 -7.14 0.38 -4.27
CA PHE A 94 -7.13 1.26 -3.11
C PHE A 94 -5.67 1.60 -2.82
N TYR A 95 -5.25 2.74 -3.36
CA TYR A 95 -3.86 3.19 -3.34
C TYR A 95 -3.64 4.17 -2.21
N ASN A 96 -3.02 3.70 -1.11
CA ASN A 96 -2.70 4.56 0.02
C ASN A 96 -1.41 5.32 -0.22
N HIS A 97 -1.49 6.64 -0.14
CA HIS A 97 -0.33 7.51 -0.26
C HIS A 97 -0.60 8.83 0.46
N LYS A 98 0.43 9.50 0.93
CA LYS A 98 0.26 10.80 1.56
C LYS A 98 0.60 11.95 0.62
N PRO A 99 -0.09 13.10 0.71
CA PRO A 99 0.41 14.35 0.17
C PRO A 99 1.81 14.65 0.76
N ARG A 100 2.81 14.86 -0.10
CA ARG A 100 4.17 15.20 0.33
C ARG A 100 4.31 16.72 0.38
N VAL A 101 4.33 17.26 1.59
CA VAL A 101 4.48 18.70 1.81
C VAL A 101 5.96 19.05 1.83
N GLY A 102 6.39 19.86 0.89
CA GLY A 102 7.75 20.41 0.80
C GLY A 102 7.83 21.87 1.21
N GLY A 103 9.05 22.43 1.24
CA GLY A 103 9.26 23.84 1.60
C GLY A 103 8.68 24.82 0.57
N ASP A 104 8.51 24.41 -0.68
CA ASP A 104 8.07 25.24 -1.82
C ASP A 104 6.68 24.86 -2.34
N ARG A 105 6.28 23.61 -2.21
CA ARG A 105 5.01 23.09 -2.75
C ARG A 105 4.54 21.80 -2.08
N VAL A 106 3.29 21.46 -2.31
CA VAL A 106 2.77 20.12 -2.05
C VAL A 106 2.81 19.30 -3.33
N ARG A 107 3.20 18.01 -3.22
CA ARG A 107 3.09 17.01 -4.29
C ARG A 107 1.94 16.08 -3.94
N LEU A 108 0.97 16.00 -4.81
CA LEU A 108 -0.26 15.25 -4.56
C LEU A 108 -0.14 13.82 -5.13
N PRO A 109 -0.68 12.80 -4.44
CA PRO A 109 -0.73 11.43 -4.95
C PRO A 109 -1.41 11.28 -6.30
N LEU A 110 -2.27 12.21 -6.68
CA LEU A 110 -2.94 12.21 -7.99
C LEU A 110 -1.98 12.35 -9.18
N GLU A 111 -0.79 12.96 -8.97
CA GLU A 111 0.25 13.08 -10.00
C GLU A 111 0.83 11.72 -10.42
N LEU A 112 0.69 10.71 -9.53
CA LEU A 112 1.20 9.36 -9.74
C LEU A 112 0.27 8.49 -10.58
N VAL A 113 -0.99 8.89 -10.73
CA VAL A 113 -1.99 8.08 -11.42
C VAL A 113 -1.92 8.36 -12.93
N PRO A 114 -1.84 7.33 -13.81
CA PRO A 114 -1.96 7.51 -15.24
C PRO A 114 -3.29 8.17 -15.64
N ASP A 115 -3.27 9.06 -16.63
CA ASP A 115 -4.44 9.87 -17.01
C ASP A 115 -5.64 9.05 -17.50
N TYR A 116 -5.41 7.81 -17.98
CA TYR A 116 -6.48 6.91 -18.43
C TYR A 116 -7.17 6.14 -17.29
N MET A 117 -6.64 6.23 -16.08
CA MET A 117 -7.21 5.55 -14.91
C MET A 117 -8.15 6.49 -14.15
N PRO A 118 -9.44 6.14 -13.99
CA PRO A 118 -10.37 6.98 -13.27
C PRO A 118 -10.16 6.92 -11.77
N VAL A 119 -9.70 8.00 -11.16
CA VAL A 119 -9.78 8.18 -9.71
C VAL A 119 -11.21 8.59 -9.37
N ARG A 120 -11.99 7.69 -8.79
CA ARG A 120 -13.40 7.95 -8.47
C ARG A 120 -13.60 8.77 -7.22
N GLN A 121 -12.70 8.57 -6.23
CA GLN A 121 -12.80 9.23 -4.94
C GLN A 121 -11.45 9.27 -4.26
N VAL A 122 -11.26 10.29 -3.42
CA VAL A 122 -10.19 10.35 -2.43
C VAL A 122 -10.82 10.08 -1.08
N VAL A 123 -10.43 8.97 -0.45
CA VAL A 123 -10.78 8.66 0.92
C VAL A 123 -9.68 9.21 1.83
N ILE A 124 -10.06 9.91 2.88
CA ILE A 124 -9.11 10.48 3.84
C ILE A 124 -8.91 9.49 5.00
N TRP A 125 -7.71 8.97 5.13
CA TRP A 125 -7.35 8.27 6.35
C TRP A 125 -6.81 9.27 7.38
N ASP A 126 -7.66 9.63 8.35
CA ASP A 126 -7.31 10.47 9.49
C ASP A 126 -6.65 9.61 10.57
N ARG A 127 -5.34 9.80 10.76
CA ARG A 127 -4.52 9.08 11.74
C ARG A 127 -4.64 9.66 13.16
N GLY A 128 -5.30 10.81 13.31
CA GLY A 128 -5.44 11.53 14.57
C GLY A 128 -4.16 12.16 15.11
N SER A 129 -3.00 11.85 14.54
CA SER A 129 -1.72 12.37 15.01
C SER A 129 -0.71 12.50 13.87
N GLY A 130 0.27 13.35 14.06
CA GLY A 130 1.38 13.58 13.14
C GLY A 130 2.52 14.28 13.83
N PHE A 131 3.60 14.50 13.10
CA PHE A 131 4.76 15.20 13.61
C PHE A 131 5.30 16.17 12.56
N ASN A 132 5.57 17.41 12.97
CA ASN A 132 6.17 18.42 12.12
C ASN A 132 7.12 19.31 12.96
N ARG A 133 8.33 19.52 12.48
CA ARG A 133 9.27 20.50 13.04
C ARG A 133 9.38 21.76 12.19
N ASN A 134 8.71 21.79 11.03
CA ASN A 134 8.76 22.90 10.12
C ASN A 134 7.61 23.87 10.43
N GLN A 135 7.89 25.17 10.46
CA GLN A 135 6.89 26.20 10.73
C GLN A 135 6.21 26.74 9.46
N THR A 136 6.60 26.24 8.27
CA THR A 136 6.05 26.70 6.99
C THR A 136 4.77 25.98 6.58
N PHE A 137 4.39 24.88 7.28
CA PHE A 137 3.15 24.14 7.05
C PHE A 137 2.63 23.49 8.34
N TYR A 138 1.37 23.09 8.32
CA TYR A 138 0.72 22.45 9.45
C TYR A 138 1.15 20.98 9.62
N VAL A 139 0.89 20.39 10.80
CA VAL A 139 1.18 18.99 11.08
C VAL A 139 0.32 18.09 10.16
N PRO A 140 0.93 17.26 9.30
CA PRO A 140 0.17 16.34 8.45
C PRO A 140 -0.37 15.17 9.28
N THR A 141 -1.68 15.12 9.49
CA THR A 141 -2.35 14.11 10.33
C THR A 141 -3.12 13.07 9.52
N HIS A 142 -3.14 13.18 8.20
CA HIS A 142 -3.90 12.29 7.33
C HIS A 142 -3.07 11.77 6.14
N GLU A 143 -3.56 10.70 5.57
CA GLU A 143 -3.13 10.16 4.29
C GLU A 143 -4.35 10.00 3.37
N TRP A 144 -4.11 9.76 2.09
CA TRP A 144 -5.15 9.56 1.10
C TRP A 144 -5.17 8.09 0.67
N VAL A 145 -6.37 7.52 0.55
CA VAL A 145 -6.59 6.28 -0.17
C VAL A 145 -7.33 6.64 -1.46
N LEU A 146 -6.62 6.57 -2.58
CA LEU A 146 -7.23 6.83 -3.89
C LEU A 146 -8.04 5.60 -4.31
N LEU A 147 -9.33 5.78 -4.53
CA LEU A 147 -10.19 4.77 -5.14
C LEU A 147 -10.07 4.88 -6.66
N ILE A 148 -9.25 4.02 -7.27
CA ILE A 148 -9.06 3.89 -8.71
C ILE A 148 -9.80 2.62 -9.13
N ALA A 149 -10.83 2.70 -9.99
CA ALA A 149 -11.70 1.55 -10.17
C ALA A 149 -12.22 1.36 -11.61
N LYS A 150 -12.32 0.10 -12.00
CA LYS A 150 -12.96 -0.32 -13.26
C LYS A 150 -14.44 0.10 -13.29
N PRO A 151 -15.05 0.30 -14.47
CA PRO A 151 -16.42 0.81 -14.58
C PRO A 151 -17.48 0.01 -13.80
N ALA A 152 -17.32 -1.31 -13.73
CA ALA A 152 -18.29 -2.18 -13.06
C ALA A 152 -18.09 -2.28 -11.53
N PHE A 153 -17.01 -1.74 -10.97
CA PHE A 153 -16.74 -1.78 -9.53
C PHE A 153 -17.88 -1.15 -8.71
N ARG A 154 -18.27 -1.81 -7.64
CA ARG A 154 -19.23 -1.33 -6.64
C ARG A 154 -18.73 -1.69 -5.23
N THR A 155 -18.99 -0.82 -4.27
CA THR A 155 -18.87 -1.18 -2.84
C THR A 155 -20.08 -2.00 -2.42
N ASN A 156 -19.91 -2.90 -1.47
CA ASN A 156 -20.99 -3.72 -0.91
C ASN A 156 -21.79 -3.00 0.17
N THR A 157 -21.44 -1.76 0.49
CA THR A 157 -22.10 -0.96 1.53
C THR A 157 -22.29 0.48 1.06
N ARG A 158 -23.33 1.13 1.63
CA ARG A 158 -23.61 2.56 1.40
C ARG A 158 -23.40 3.40 2.67
N SER A 159 -22.90 2.78 3.75
CA SER A 159 -22.87 3.38 5.09
C SER A 159 -21.46 3.72 5.57
N VAL A 160 -20.45 3.67 4.68
CA VAL A 160 -19.07 4.00 5.05
C VAL A 160 -18.73 5.38 4.52
N ASP A 161 -18.35 6.26 5.44
CA ASP A 161 -17.89 7.61 5.14
C ASP A 161 -16.56 7.59 4.38
N ASP A 162 -16.23 8.69 3.72
CA ASP A 162 -14.96 8.89 3.02
C ASP A 162 -13.86 9.50 3.92
N VAL A 163 -14.13 9.72 5.20
CA VAL A 163 -13.15 10.09 6.22
C VAL A 163 -13.03 8.96 7.23
N TRP A 164 -11.96 8.18 7.10
CA TRP A 164 -11.69 7.03 7.98
C TRP A 164 -10.82 7.46 9.16
N ARG A 165 -11.44 7.62 10.33
CA ARG A 165 -10.75 7.95 11.59
C ARG A 165 -10.21 6.69 12.23
N ILE A 166 -9.00 6.33 11.87
CA ILE A 166 -8.34 5.10 12.32
C ILE A 166 -6.97 5.52 12.88
N PRO A 167 -6.78 5.42 14.20
CA PRO A 167 -5.52 5.80 14.83
C PRO A 167 -4.35 4.98 14.30
N PHE A 168 -3.18 5.60 14.24
CA PHE A 168 -1.95 4.92 13.91
C PHE A 168 -1.58 3.92 15.04
N GLU A 169 -1.31 2.68 14.67
CA GLU A 169 -0.85 1.66 15.62
C GLU A 169 0.63 1.86 15.93
N LYS A 170 0.95 1.98 17.23
CA LYS A 170 2.34 2.08 17.70
C LYS A 170 2.82 0.68 18.05
N GLY A 171 3.95 0.29 17.49
CA GLY A 171 4.64 -0.94 17.85
C GLY A 171 4.53 -2.01 16.77
N GLY A 172 5.67 -2.36 16.23
CA GLY A 172 5.89 -3.37 15.19
C GLY A 172 7.31 -3.25 14.67
N GLU A 173 7.83 -4.30 14.07
CA GLU A 173 9.17 -4.28 13.47
C GLU A 173 9.24 -3.44 12.19
N HIS A 174 8.10 -3.13 11.58
CA HIS A 174 7.99 -2.28 10.40
C HIS A 174 7.81 -0.82 10.81
N PRO A 175 8.59 0.13 10.29
CA PRO A 175 8.59 1.53 10.73
C PRO A 175 7.32 2.32 10.42
N ALA A 176 6.46 1.87 9.48
CA ALA A 176 5.22 2.57 9.14
C ALA A 176 4.19 1.67 8.42
N PRO A 177 3.73 0.54 8.99
CA PRO A 177 2.63 -0.19 8.38
C PRO A 177 1.35 0.59 8.57
N PHE A 178 0.45 0.57 7.59
CA PHE A 178 -0.91 1.00 7.89
C PHE A 178 -1.57 -0.05 8.81
N PRO A 179 -2.50 0.38 9.70
CA PRO A 179 -3.05 -0.51 10.72
C PRO A 179 -3.93 -1.61 10.11
N LEU A 180 -4.00 -2.76 10.79
CA LEU A 180 -4.84 -3.88 10.39
C LEU A 180 -6.31 -3.44 10.20
N SER A 181 -6.81 -2.57 11.07
CA SER A 181 -8.16 -2.02 11.02
C SER A 181 -8.45 -1.21 9.75
N LEU A 182 -7.44 -0.53 9.16
CA LEU A 182 -7.57 0.14 7.85
C LEU A 182 -7.76 -0.90 6.74
N ALA A 183 -6.89 -1.93 6.72
CA ALA A 183 -6.96 -2.99 5.72
C ALA A 183 -8.30 -3.77 5.83
N THR A 184 -8.70 -4.14 7.03
CA THR A 184 -9.98 -4.82 7.29
C THR A 184 -11.16 -3.98 6.81
N ARG A 185 -11.17 -2.67 7.09
CA ARG A 185 -12.21 -1.77 6.58
C ARG A 185 -12.21 -1.72 5.05
N ALA A 186 -11.06 -1.49 4.43
CA ALA A 186 -10.94 -1.37 2.98
C ALA A 186 -11.43 -2.64 2.28
N ILE A 187 -10.95 -3.81 2.67
CA ILE A 187 -11.35 -5.11 2.09
C ILE A 187 -12.83 -5.40 2.39
N GLY A 188 -13.29 -5.14 3.61
CA GLY A 188 -14.66 -5.40 4.06
C GLY A 188 -15.73 -4.59 3.32
N THR A 189 -15.36 -3.48 2.67
CA THR A 189 -16.29 -2.68 1.84
C THR A 189 -16.46 -3.22 0.42
N THR A 190 -15.82 -4.34 0.09
CA THR A 190 -15.84 -4.97 -1.24
C THR A 190 -16.20 -6.46 -1.15
N ASP A 191 -16.66 -7.01 -2.27
CA ASP A 191 -16.89 -8.46 -2.42
C ASP A 191 -15.73 -9.15 -3.15
N ALA A 192 -14.57 -8.51 -3.23
CA ALA A 192 -13.39 -9.06 -3.88
C ALA A 192 -12.97 -10.40 -3.25
N ALA A 193 -12.88 -11.43 -4.06
CA ALA A 193 -12.46 -12.77 -3.62
C ALA A 193 -10.92 -12.87 -3.51
N LEU A 194 -10.21 -12.17 -4.41
CA LEU A 194 -8.75 -12.14 -4.47
C LEU A 194 -8.26 -10.71 -4.25
N ILE A 195 -7.36 -10.56 -3.27
CA ILE A 195 -6.71 -9.30 -2.88
C ILE A 195 -5.24 -9.37 -3.31
N LEU A 196 -4.70 -8.28 -3.85
CA LEU A 196 -3.28 -8.16 -4.19
C LEU A 196 -2.66 -6.98 -3.46
N ASP A 197 -1.48 -7.19 -2.86
CA ASP A 197 -0.62 -6.13 -2.35
C ASP A 197 0.80 -6.28 -2.93
N PRO A 198 1.19 -5.44 -3.92
CA PRO A 198 2.50 -5.52 -4.56
C PRO A 198 3.65 -4.94 -3.73
N PHE A 199 3.35 -4.38 -2.55
CA PHE A 199 4.30 -3.82 -1.58
C PHE A 199 3.90 -4.26 -0.17
N MET A 200 3.69 -5.57 0.02
CA MET A 200 3.03 -6.10 1.20
C MET A 200 3.75 -5.82 2.53
N GLY A 201 5.05 -5.54 2.48
CA GLY A 201 5.87 -5.34 3.69
C GLY A 201 5.69 -6.50 4.67
N SER A 202 5.30 -6.20 5.90
CA SER A 202 5.04 -7.20 6.95
C SER A 202 3.69 -7.93 6.82
N GLY A 203 2.99 -7.84 5.69
CA GLY A 203 1.80 -8.64 5.38
C GLY A 203 0.49 -8.18 6.03
N THR A 204 0.31 -6.89 6.33
CA THR A 204 -0.93 -6.40 6.96
C THR A 204 -2.16 -6.62 6.09
N THR A 205 -2.07 -6.34 4.78
CA THR A 205 -3.14 -6.58 3.81
C THR A 205 -3.50 -8.06 3.73
N LEU A 206 -2.47 -8.93 3.67
CA LEU A 206 -2.65 -10.37 3.56
C LEU A 206 -3.34 -10.94 4.80
N ARG A 207 -2.92 -10.49 5.99
CA ARG A 207 -3.54 -10.89 7.25
C ARG A 207 -4.99 -10.45 7.32
N ALA A 208 -5.30 -9.21 6.95
CA ALA A 208 -6.66 -8.72 6.91
C ALA A 208 -7.55 -9.52 5.94
N ALA A 209 -7.03 -9.86 4.76
CA ALA A 209 -7.74 -10.66 3.79
C ALA A 209 -8.04 -12.08 4.32
N LYS A 210 -7.04 -12.74 4.93
CA LYS A 210 -7.19 -14.05 5.56
C LYS A 210 -8.23 -14.03 6.68
N ASP A 211 -8.19 -13.02 7.57
CA ASP A 211 -9.16 -12.86 8.66
C ASP A 211 -10.60 -12.68 8.15
N LEU A 212 -10.77 -12.13 6.95
CA LEU A 212 -12.06 -11.96 6.28
C LEU A 212 -12.42 -13.16 5.36
N GLY A 213 -11.67 -14.26 5.40
CA GLY A 213 -11.89 -15.45 4.58
C GLY A 213 -11.66 -15.21 3.07
N ARG A 214 -10.85 -14.21 2.71
CA ARG A 214 -10.49 -13.90 1.32
C ARG A 214 -9.13 -14.52 0.97
N LYS A 215 -8.88 -14.71 -0.34
CA LYS A 215 -7.55 -15.04 -0.84
C LYS A 215 -6.72 -13.77 -1.01
N ALA A 216 -5.41 -13.89 -0.77
CA ALA A 216 -4.50 -12.79 -0.95
C ALA A 216 -3.18 -13.21 -1.60
N ILE A 217 -2.66 -12.34 -2.45
CA ILE A 217 -1.32 -12.44 -3.01
C ILE A 217 -0.53 -11.22 -2.51
N GLY A 218 0.67 -11.46 -2.01
CA GLY A 218 1.62 -10.42 -1.64
C GLY A 218 2.91 -10.54 -2.43
N ILE A 219 3.45 -9.40 -2.83
CA ILE A 219 4.78 -9.31 -3.41
C ILE A 219 5.63 -8.43 -2.51
N GLU A 220 6.87 -8.83 -2.28
CA GLU A 220 7.81 -8.08 -1.46
C GLU A 220 9.24 -8.30 -1.94
N LEU A 221 10.01 -7.24 -2.03
CA LEU A 221 11.39 -7.27 -2.49
C LEU A 221 12.37 -7.74 -1.41
N SER A 222 12.04 -7.52 -0.14
CA SER A 222 12.86 -7.92 1.01
C SER A 222 12.47 -9.30 1.50
N GLU A 223 13.39 -10.26 1.39
CA GLU A 223 13.20 -11.63 1.90
C GLU A 223 12.86 -11.63 3.40
N ARG A 224 13.48 -10.74 4.19
CA ARG A 224 13.16 -10.57 5.61
C ARG A 224 11.69 -10.22 5.84
N TYR A 225 11.12 -9.34 5.03
CA TYR A 225 9.70 -9.01 5.16
C TYR A 225 8.81 -10.13 4.64
N CYS A 226 9.24 -10.89 3.63
CA CYS A 226 8.55 -12.11 3.22
C CYS A 226 8.44 -13.11 4.38
N GLU A 227 9.53 -13.32 5.13
CA GLU A 227 9.52 -14.20 6.30
C GLU A 227 8.59 -13.70 7.40
N ILE A 228 8.64 -12.40 7.75
CA ILE A 228 7.75 -11.79 8.74
C ILE A 228 6.27 -11.95 8.32
N ALA A 229 5.97 -11.68 7.06
CA ALA A 229 4.61 -11.81 6.52
C ALA A 229 4.13 -13.27 6.52
N ALA A 230 4.99 -14.23 6.15
CA ALA A 230 4.69 -15.65 6.20
C ALA A 230 4.37 -16.11 7.63
N GLN A 231 5.22 -15.76 8.61
CA GLN A 231 4.99 -16.06 10.02
C GLN A 231 3.68 -15.46 10.55
N ARG A 232 3.37 -14.20 10.18
CA ARG A 232 2.13 -13.52 10.55
C ARG A 232 0.90 -14.19 9.94
N CYS A 233 0.99 -14.64 8.69
CA CYS A 233 -0.10 -15.30 7.99
C CYS A 233 -0.26 -16.78 8.38
N ALA A 234 0.81 -17.44 8.83
CA ALA A 234 0.76 -18.83 9.32
C ALA A 234 -0.03 -18.97 10.63
N GLN A 235 -0.22 -17.88 11.40
CA GLN A 235 -1.05 -17.94 12.60
C GLN A 235 -2.50 -18.24 12.24
N GLU A 236 -3.07 -19.24 12.90
CA GLU A 236 -4.48 -19.60 12.70
C GLU A 236 -5.42 -18.45 13.06
N VAL A 237 -6.50 -18.33 12.28
CA VAL A 237 -7.62 -17.44 12.60
C VAL A 237 -8.41 -18.16 13.68
N LEU A 238 -8.36 -17.68 14.94
CA LEU A 238 -9.24 -18.18 15.99
C LEU A 238 -10.68 -17.81 15.58
N ALA A 239 -11.47 -18.83 15.25
CA ALA A 239 -12.92 -18.66 15.09
C ALA A 239 -13.50 -18.24 16.45
N LEU A 240 -13.97 -17.00 16.57
CA LEU A 240 -14.72 -16.48 17.71
C LEU A 240 -16.19 -16.85 17.58
#